data_df764dbd4983c0d9d9c9ec1a739afa31
#
_entry.id   df764dbd4983c0d9d9c9ec1a739afa31
#
_cell.length_a   1.000
_cell.length_b   1.000
_cell.length_c   1.000
_cell.angle_alpha   90.00
_cell.angle_beta   90.00
_cell.angle_gamma   90.00
#
_symmetry.space_group_name_H-M   'P 1'
#
loop_
_entity.id
_entity.type
_entity.pdbx_description
1 polymer ?
#
loop_
_entity_poly.entity_id
_entity_poly.type
_entity_poly.pdbx_seq_one_letter_code
_entity_poly.pdbx_strand_id
1 'polypeptide(L)'
;MANVALIGSTGMVVSPNPLPPPLSPITNPNSPLNKQQGSHILTSLLKNPAVSTVDTISRRTPQAASEAPQTKLTTFVSADTANWATQLKALTPTPGIFISAFATTKGAAGGFENQYKIEHGLNVEMARAAHEAGSKVYVLISSGNANKNSSIAYVRMKGDIEEDVKALGFDRTVILRPGLISGTREESRPLEATIRSIAGWAGKLHSGLKDGWAQDADVIAQAAVRAGLKAFEGDVPAGSEKVWTLEGRDIIALGKEASSS
;
A
#
# COMPACT_ATOMS: atom_id res chain seq x y z
N MET A 1 -11.35 17.86 8.31
CA MET A 1 -10.58 16.70 8.79
C MET A 1 -11.15 15.41 8.21
N ALA A 2 -10.33 14.45 7.84
CA ALA A 2 -10.75 13.23 7.18
C ALA A 2 -10.74 12.03 8.13
N ASN A 3 -11.76 11.15 8.00
CA ASN A 3 -11.74 9.80 8.56
C ASN A 3 -11.17 8.86 7.50
N VAL A 4 -10.21 8.02 7.86
CA VAL A 4 -9.47 7.19 6.93
C VAL A 4 -9.52 5.73 7.36
N ALA A 5 -9.85 4.82 6.44
CA ALA A 5 -9.65 3.40 6.64
C ALA A 5 -8.42 2.91 5.85
N LEU A 6 -7.67 1.99 6.43
CA LEU A 6 -6.43 1.45 5.86
C LEU A 6 -6.39 -0.07 5.96
N ILE A 7 -6.10 -0.75 4.84
CA ILE A 7 -5.70 -2.15 4.84
C ILE A 7 -4.22 -2.31 4.45
N GLY A 8 -3.61 -3.41 4.91
CA GLY A 8 -2.19 -3.68 4.65
C GLY A 8 -1.24 -3.04 5.67
N SER A 9 -1.74 -2.47 6.77
CA SER A 9 -0.95 -1.78 7.83
C SER A 9 0.09 -2.67 8.54
N THR A 10 -0.05 -3.99 8.47
CA THR A 10 0.86 -4.96 9.11
C THR A 10 1.77 -5.68 8.14
N GLY A 11 1.63 -5.39 6.86
CA GLY A 11 2.42 -5.89 5.77
C GLY A 11 2.06 -7.28 5.23
N MET A 12 3.02 -7.88 4.52
CA MET A 12 2.85 -9.02 3.63
C MET A 12 1.99 -10.16 4.19
N VAL A 13 0.99 -10.58 3.42
CA VAL A 13 0.11 -11.72 3.74
C VAL A 13 0.87 -13.03 3.52
N VAL A 14 1.11 -13.77 4.58
CA VAL A 14 1.52 -15.19 4.52
C VAL A 14 0.23 -16.02 4.54
N SER A 15 0.05 -16.91 3.55
CA SER A 15 -1.10 -17.83 3.50
C SER A 15 -1.14 -18.72 4.75
N PRO A 16 -2.32 -18.97 5.33
CA PRO A 16 -2.48 -19.91 6.42
C PRO A 16 -2.59 -21.34 5.88
N ASN A 17 -1.50 -21.89 5.33
CA ASN A 17 -1.44 -23.33 5.12
C ASN A 17 -0.57 -23.91 6.25
N PRO A 18 -1.03 -24.86 7.05
CA PRO A 18 -0.19 -25.49 8.06
C PRO A 18 0.93 -26.24 7.37
N LEU A 19 2.12 -25.65 7.36
CA LEU A 19 3.35 -26.35 7.01
C LEU A 19 3.68 -27.36 8.12
N PRO A 20 4.32 -28.49 7.79
CA PRO A 20 4.80 -29.44 8.79
C PRO A 20 5.74 -28.76 9.79
N PRO A 21 5.90 -29.29 11.00
CA PRO A 21 6.60 -28.63 12.09
C PRO A 21 8.05 -28.30 11.69
N PRO A 22 8.55 -27.12 12.06
CA PRO A 22 9.85 -26.64 11.64
C PRO A 22 10.97 -27.41 12.35
N LEU A 23 11.96 -27.82 11.57
CA LEU A 23 13.29 -28.12 12.08
C LEU A 23 13.97 -26.79 12.43
N SER A 24 14.13 -26.55 13.73
CA SER A 24 14.99 -25.58 14.43
C SER A 24 14.85 -24.07 14.12
N PRO A 25 14.86 -23.24 15.16
CA PRO A 25 14.61 -21.81 15.04
C PRO A 25 15.91 -21.04 14.81
N ILE A 26 16.04 -20.41 13.65
CA ILE A 26 16.89 -19.24 13.50
C ILE A 26 16.00 -18.11 12.99
N THR A 27 15.16 -17.60 13.85
CA THR A 27 14.51 -16.32 13.65
C THR A 27 15.11 -15.35 14.66
N ASN A 28 15.97 -14.47 14.15
CA ASN A 28 16.39 -13.31 14.92
C ASN A 28 15.19 -12.36 15.00
N PRO A 29 14.55 -12.17 16.17
CA PRO A 29 13.39 -11.28 16.29
C PRO A 29 13.75 -9.79 16.14
N ASN A 30 15.03 -9.47 16.01
CA ASN A 30 15.57 -8.12 15.91
C ASN A 30 16.03 -7.75 14.48
N SER A 31 15.59 -8.46 13.44
CA SER A 31 15.87 -8.03 12.07
C SER A 31 15.12 -6.73 11.76
N PRO A 32 15.82 -5.60 11.50
CA PRO A 32 15.19 -4.29 11.24
C PRO A 32 14.46 -4.20 9.90
N LEU A 33 14.19 -5.31 9.25
CA LEU A 33 13.96 -5.45 7.81
C LEU A 33 12.52 -5.51 7.35
N ASN A 34 11.53 -5.26 8.22
CA ASN A 34 10.12 -5.36 7.85
C ASN A 34 9.27 -4.13 8.20
N LYS A 35 9.82 -2.93 8.09
CA LYS A 35 8.95 -1.75 8.04
C LYS A 35 8.26 -1.74 6.66
N GLN A 36 7.06 -2.28 6.62
CA GLN A 36 6.30 -2.45 5.40
C GLN A 36 5.55 -1.16 5.08
N GLN A 37 5.36 -0.90 3.79
CA GLN A 37 4.72 0.29 3.24
C GLN A 37 3.48 0.75 4.03
N GLY A 38 2.58 -0.19 4.37
CA GLY A 38 1.37 0.13 5.11
C GLY A 38 1.60 0.60 6.55
N SER A 39 2.69 0.16 7.23
CA SER A 39 3.01 0.67 8.56
C SER A 39 3.54 2.11 8.52
N HIS A 40 4.26 2.49 7.46
CA HIS A 40 4.68 3.87 7.24
C HIS A 40 3.48 4.77 6.92
N ILE A 41 2.52 4.29 6.12
CA ILE A 41 1.25 4.99 5.85
C ILE A 41 0.49 5.20 7.15
N LEU A 42 0.34 4.17 7.98
CA LEU A 42 -0.33 4.29 9.28
C LEU A 42 0.35 5.33 10.17
N THR A 43 1.68 5.28 10.29
CA THR A 43 2.44 6.27 11.06
C THR A 43 2.24 7.68 10.53
N SER A 44 2.24 7.85 9.21
CA SER A 44 2.01 9.16 8.56
C SER A 44 0.59 9.69 8.82
N LEU A 45 -0.44 8.83 8.75
CA LEU A 45 -1.83 9.19 9.06
C LEU A 45 -2.00 9.63 10.51
N LEU A 46 -1.40 8.89 11.45
CA LEU A 46 -1.51 9.18 12.88
C LEU A 46 -0.87 10.52 13.26
N LYS A 47 0.20 10.92 12.57
CA LYS A 47 0.89 12.19 12.78
C LYS A 47 0.22 13.37 12.06
N ASN A 48 -0.67 13.12 11.10
CA ASN A 48 -1.24 14.18 10.28
C ASN A 48 -2.43 14.86 10.99
N PRO A 49 -2.40 16.17 11.22
CA PRO A 49 -3.49 16.88 11.91
C PRO A 49 -4.78 16.97 11.08
N ALA A 50 -4.72 16.84 9.75
CA ALA A 50 -5.91 16.84 8.89
C ALA A 50 -6.69 15.52 8.95
N VAL A 51 -6.15 14.48 9.62
CA VAL A 51 -6.79 13.18 9.83
C VAL A 51 -7.38 13.13 11.23
N SER A 52 -8.70 12.94 11.33
CA SER A 52 -9.41 12.82 12.62
C SER A 52 -9.29 11.43 13.20
N THR A 53 -9.67 10.42 12.42
CA THR A 53 -9.66 9.02 12.83
C THR A 53 -9.03 8.14 11.79
N VAL A 54 -8.40 7.06 12.23
CA VAL A 54 -7.83 6.01 11.40
C VAL A 54 -8.39 4.67 11.84
N ASP A 55 -9.04 3.97 10.94
CA ASP A 55 -9.51 2.61 11.14
C ASP A 55 -8.59 1.65 10.37
N THR A 56 -8.01 0.67 11.05
CA THR A 56 -7.20 -0.35 10.37
C THR A 56 -7.88 -1.70 10.40
N ILE A 57 -7.88 -2.38 9.25
CA ILE A 57 -8.33 -3.76 9.13
C ILE A 57 -7.13 -4.60 8.75
N SER A 58 -6.77 -5.56 9.59
CA SER A 58 -5.53 -6.30 9.45
C SER A 58 -5.59 -7.68 10.10
N ARG A 59 -4.66 -8.58 9.73
CA ARG A 59 -4.58 -9.93 10.31
C ARG A 59 -3.89 -9.97 11.67
N ARG A 60 -3.14 -8.93 12.00
CA ARG A 60 -2.40 -8.79 13.26
C ARG A 60 -2.46 -7.33 13.70
N THR A 61 -2.28 -7.09 14.98
CA THR A 61 -2.18 -5.73 15.50
C THR A 61 -1.00 -5.00 14.85
N PRO A 62 -1.22 -3.81 14.25
CA PRO A 62 -0.13 -2.99 13.75
C PRO A 62 0.81 -2.54 14.87
N GLN A 63 2.13 -2.53 14.63
CA GLN A 63 3.10 -2.09 15.63
C GLN A 63 2.85 -0.65 16.10
N ALA A 64 2.49 0.23 15.17
CA ALA A 64 2.17 1.62 15.50
C ALA A 64 0.94 1.78 16.42
N ALA A 65 0.13 0.74 16.60
CA ALA A 65 -1.02 0.80 17.49
C ALA A 65 -0.65 0.88 18.98
N SER A 66 0.54 0.40 19.37
CA SER A 66 1.02 0.50 20.76
C SER A 66 1.40 1.92 21.17
N GLU A 67 1.70 2.78 20.23
CA GLU A 67 2.17 4.16 20.44
C GLU A 67 1.10 5.22 20.08
N ALA A 68 0.01 4.78 19.46
CA ALA A 68 -1.03 5.67 18.94
C ALA A 68 -2.02 6.07 20.06
N PRO A 69 -2.51 7.33 20.05
CA PRO A 69 -3.65 7.70 20.88
C PRO A 69 -4.88 6.85 20.53
N GLN A 70 -5.47 6.20 21.52
CA GLN A 70 -6.69 5.37 21.31
C GLN A 70 -7.87 6.17 20.74
N THR A 71 -7.87 7.47 20.94
CA THR A 71 -8.89 8.38 20.37
C THR A 71 -8.76 8.58 18.87
N LYS A 72 -7.60 8.26 18.27
CA LYS A 72 -7.34 8.47 16.85
C LYS A 72 -7.27 7.17 16.05
N LEU A 73 -6.97 6.04 16.69
CA LEU A 73 -6.78 4.75 16.01
C LEU A 73 -7.75 3.69 16.54
N THR A 74 -8.53 3.11 15.63
CA THR A 74 -9.29 1.88 15.85
C THR A 74 -8.69 0.76 15.02
N THR A 75 -8.53 -0.43 15.61
CA THR A 75 -7.95 -1.57 14.92
C THR A 75 -8.89 -2.77 14.97
N PHE A 76 -9.32 -3.25 13.80
CA PHE A 76 -9.96 -4.54 13.65
C PHE A 76 -8.94 -5.59 13.25
N VAL A 77 -8.80 -6.62 14.08
CA VAL A 77 -7.85 -7.72 13.86
C VAL A 77 -8.61 -9.01 13.59
N SER A 78 -8.45 -9.56 12.40
CA SER A 78 -8.99 -10.87 12.03
C SER A 78 -8.06 -11.57 11.04
N ALA A 79 -7.69 -12.80 11.32
CA ALA A 79 -6.95 -13.66 10.39
C ALA A 79 -7.82 -14.08 9.19
N ASP A 80 -9.13 -14.17 9.39
CA ASP A 80 -10.10 -14.45 8.35
C ASP A 80 -10.46 -13.17 7.58
N THR A 81 -10.03 -13.11 6.33
CA THR A 81 -10.29 -11.94 5.46
C THR A 81 -11.73 -11.87 4.96
N ALA A 82 -12.52 -12.95 5.03
CA ALA A 82 -13.92 -12.97 4.60
C ALA A 82 -14.79 -11.99 5.39
N ASN A 83 -14.38 -11.64 6.63
CA ASN A 83 -15.11 -10.70 7.47
C ASN A 83 -14.70 -9.22 7.24
N TRP A 84 -13.66 -8.95 6.47
CA TRP A 84 -13.10 -7.60 6.34
C TRP A 84 -14.05 -6.62 5.64
N ALA A 85 -14.68 -7.06 4.56
CA ALA A 85 -15.64 -6.24 3.82
C ALA A 85 -16.86 -5.86 4.70
N THR A 86 -17.39 -6.80 5.46
CA THR A 86 -18.48 -6.55 6.41
C THR A 86 -18.06 -5.58 7.50
N GLN A 87 -16.88 -5.76 8.05
CA GLN A 87 -16.35 -4.85 9.07
C GLN A 87 -16.13 -3.44 8.53
N LEU A 88 -15.62 -3.30 7.32
CA LEU A 88 -15.43 -1.98 6.70
C LEU A 88 -16.75 -1.24 6.53
N LYS A 89 -17.81 -1.93 6.08
CA LYS A 89 -19.15 -1.35 5.92
C LYS A 89 -19.81 -0.95 7.25
N ALA A 90 -19.40 -1.58 8.35
CA ALA A 90 -19.93 -1.29 9.69
C ALA A 90 -19.24 -0.12 10.39
N LEU A 91 -18.15 0.44 9.82
CA LEU A 91 -17.45 1.57 10.41
C LEU A 91 -18.35 2.81 10.51
N THR A 92 -18.34 3.43 11.68
CA THR A 92 -19.13 4.66 11.94
C THR A 92 -18.24 5.66 12.71
N PRO A 93 -18.04 6.86 12.19
CA PRO A 93 -18.51 7.37 10.88
C PRO A 93 -17.85 6.66 9.71
N THR A 94 -18.54 6.63 8.56
CA THR A 94 -17.98 6.08 7.31
C THR A 94 -16.66 6.76 6.95
N PRO A 95 -15.60 6.02 6.66
CA PRO A 95 -14.34 6.61 6.22
C PRO A 95 -14.51 7.36 4.90
N GLY A 96 -14.13 8.63 4.85
CA GLY A 96 -14.16 9.43 3.63
C GLY A 96 -13.09 9.01 2.63
N ILE A 97 -11.97 8.46 3.14
CA ILE A 97 -10.84 7.97 2.36
C ILE A 97 -10.58 6.51 2.72
N PHE A 98 -10.46 5.65 1.72
CA PHE A 98 -10.01 4.28 1.90
C PHE A 98 -8.67 4.07 1.21
N ILE A 99 -7.66 3.62 1.96
CA ILE A 99 -6.30 3.38 1.45
C ILE A 99 -6.01 1.88 1.45
N SER A 100 -5.61 1.35 0.30
CA SER A 100 -5.10 -0.02 0.17
C SER A 100 -3.60 -0.03 -0.08
N ALA A 101 -2.86 -0.50 0.93
CA ALA A 101 -1.44 -0.85 0.85
C ALA A 101 -1.26 -2.38 0.91
N PHE A 102 -2.30 -3.12 0.54
CA PHE A 102 -2.31 -4.57 0.62
C PHE A 102 -1.60 -5.18 -0.58
N ALA A 103 -0.61 -6.03 -0.32
CA ALA A 103 0.10 -6.80 -1.31
C ALA A 103 0.59 -8.12 -0.71
N THR A 104 0.82 -9.13 -1.56
CA THR A 104 1.48 -10.38 -1.18
C THR A 104 2.56 -10.76 -2.20
N THR A 105 3.40 -11.72 -1.87
CA THR A 105 4.40 -12.22 -2.81
C THR A 105 4.02 -13.61 -3.31
N LYS A 106 4.57 -13.99 -4.48
CA LYS A 106 4.42 -15.33 -5.04
C LYS A 106 4.85 -16.42 -4.03
N GLY A 107 5.95 -16.18 -3.30
CA GLY A 107 6.45 -17.13 -2.30
C GLY A 107 5.51 -17.24 -1.09
N ALA A 108 5.04 -16.11 -0.56
CA ALA A 108 4.11 -16.08 0.57
C ALA A 108 2.74 -16.67 0.25
N ALA A 109 2.31 -16.55 -1.01
CA ALA A 109 1.03 -17.10 -1.48
C ALA A 109 1.11 -18.58 -1.89
N GLY A 110 2.30 -19.18 -1.97
CA GLY A 110 2.48 -20.55 -2.45
C GLY A 110 2.33 -20.71 -3.96
N GLY A 111 2.47 -19.62 -4.74
CA GLY A 111 2.40 -19.63 -6.19
C GLY A 111 1.74 -18.38 -6.75
N PHE A 112 1.92 -18.12 -8.06
CA PHE A 112 1.39 -16.91 -8.68
C PHE A 112 -0.16 -16.91 -8.75
N GLU A 113 -0.76 -18.05 -9.03
CA GLU A 113 -2.22 -18.16 -9.10
C GLU A 113 -2.88 -17.78 -7.76
N ASN A 114 -2.33 -18.27 -6.65
CA ASN A 114 -2.79 -17.91 -5.32
C ASN A 114 -2.48 -16.45 -5.00
N GLN A 115 -1.31 -15.92 -5.43
CA GLN A 115 -1.01 -14.50 -5.30
C GLN A 115 -2.07 -13.65 -6.00
N TYR A 116 -2.45 -14.01 -7.21
CA TYR A 116 -3.49 -13.30 -7.97
C TYR A 116 -4.83 -13.34 -7.22
N LYS A 117 -5.29 -14.53 -6.82
CA LYS A 117 -6.56 -14.67 -6.07
C LYS A 117 -6.59 -13.83 -4.79
N ILE A 118 -5.49 -13.84 -4.04
CA ILE A 118 -5.41 -13.12 -2.77
C ILE A 118 -5.27 -11.61 -3.01
N GLU A 119 -4.32 -11.19 -3.84
CA GLU A 119 -3.98 -9.77 -3.97
C GLU A 119 -5.02 -9.02 -4.80
N HIS A 120 -5.38 -9.54 -5.96
CA HIS A 120 -6.42 -8.95 -6.80
C HIS A 120 -7.79 -9.05 -6.11
N GLY A 121 -8.20 -10.27 -5.70
CA GLY A 121 -9.50 -10.51 -5.10
C GLY A 121 -9.77 -9.60 -3.90
N LEU A 122 -8.85 -9.58 -2.93
CA LEU A 122 -9.05 -8.79 -1.71
C LEU A 122 -9.00 -7.28 -1.97
N ASN A 123 -8.12 -6.79 -2.87
CA ASN A 123 -8.10 -5.37 -3.21
C ASN A 123 -9.43 -4.92 -3.82
N VAL A 124 -9.96 -5.68 -4.78
CA VAL A 124 -11.22 -5.34 -5.46
C VAL A 124 -12.43 -5.49 -4.52
N GLU A 125 -12.47 -6.55 -3.72
CA GLU A 125 -13.52 -6.75 -2.71
C GLU A 125 -13.58 -5.61 -1.69
N MET A 126 -12.43 -5.23 -1.13
CA MET A 126 -12.36 -4.17 -0.14
C MET A 126 -12.65 -2.79 -0.75
N ALA A 127 -12.19 -2.54 -1.98
CA ALA A 127 -12.54 -1.31 -2.69
C ALA A 127 -14.05 -1.22 -2.93
N ARG A 128 -14.69 -2.32 -3.35
CA ARG A 128 -16.15 -2.37 -3.52
C ARG A 128 -16.88 -2.10 -2.21
N ALA A 129 -16.44 -2.75 -1.13
CA ALA A 129 -17.05 -2.55 0.20
C ALA A 129 -16.92 -1.09 0.66
N ALA A 130 -15.77 -0.45 0.42
CA ALA A 130 -15.56 0.96 0.74
C ALA A 130 -16.47 1.88 -0.09
N HIS A 131 -16.59 1.62 -1.39
CA HIS A 131 -17.48 2.37 -2.28
C HIS A 131 -18.96 2.24 -1.85
N GLU A 132 -19.41 1.01 -1.60
CA GLU A 132 -20.79 0.74 -1.12
C GLU A 132 -21.07 1.37 0.26
N ALA A 133 -20.06 1.48 1.13
CA ALA A 133 -20.18 2.17 2.40
C ALA A 133 -20.26 3.71 2.26
N GLY A 134 -19.89 4.27 1.10
CA GLY A 134 -19.93 5.70 0.84
C GLY A 134 -18.58 6.42 0.95
N SER A 135 -17.46 5.69 0.97
CA SER A 135 -16.14 6.31 0.85
C SER A 135 -16.01 7.06 -0.49
N LYS A 136 -15.52 8.29 -0.44
CA LYS A 136 -15.42 9.15 -1.62
C LYS A 136 -14.12 8.98 -2.38
N VAL A 137 -13.04 8.73 -1.66
CA VAL A 137 -11.68 8.62 -2.21
C VAL A 137 -11.13 7.22 -1.97
N TYR A 138 -10.61 6.62 -3.03
CA TYR A 138 -9.84 5.39 -2.96
C TYR A 138 -8.38 5.65 -3.30
N VAL A 139 -7.46 5.19 -2.45
CA VAL A 139 -6.01 5.30 -2.69
C VAL A 139 -5.41 3.89 -2.80
N LEU A 140 -4.79 3.59 -3.94
CA LEU A 140 -4.15 2.31 -4.22
C LEU A 140 -2.63 2.45 -4.28
N ILE A 141 -1.92 1.64 -3.51
CA ILE A 141 -0.48 1.42 -3.73
C ILE A 141 -0.32 0.29 -4.75
N SER A 142 -0.09 0.70 -6.00
CA SER A 142 0.12 -0.20 -7.13
C SER A 142 1.61 -0.52 -7.32
N SER A 143 2.07 -0.60 -8.53
CA SER A 143 3.47 -0.86 -8.90
C SER A 143 3.83 -0.10 -10.18
N GLY A 144 5.07 0.32 -10.29
CA GLY A 144 5.59 0.87 -11.55
C GLY A 144 5.35 -0.10 -12.71
N ASN A 145 5.05 0.45 -13.87
CA ASN A 145 4.75 -0.29 -15.10
C ASN A 145 3.48 -1.19 -15.05
N ALA A 146 2.57 -1.02 -14.06
CA ALA A 146 1.31 -1.75 -14.03
C ALA A 146 0.56 -1.61 -15.36
N ASN A 147 0.22 -2.76 -16.00
CA ASN A 147 -0.40 -2.77 -17.33
C ASN A 147 -1.14 -4.09 -17.55
N LYS A 148 -2.46 -4.03 -17.70
CA LYS A 148 -3.32 -5.19 -17.95
C LYS A 148 -2.97 -6.00 -19.21
N ASN A 149 -2.33 -5.36 -20.19
CA ASN A 149 -1.94 -6.00 -21.43
C ASN A 149 -0.50 -6.57 -21.40
N SER A 150 0.16 -6.56 -20.24
CA SER A 150 1.54 -7.05 -20.11
C SER A 150 1.61 -8.57 -20.24
N SER A 151 2.64 -9.08 -20.91
CA SER A 151 3.03 -10.49 -20.88
C SER A 151 3.59 -10.93 -19.53
N ILE A 152 4.08 -9.99 -18.71
CA ILE A 152 4.61 -10.25 -17.38
C ILE A 152 3.45 -10.38 -16.40
N ALA A 153 3.24 -11.57 -15.86
CA ALA A 153 2.08 -11.91 -15.04
C ALA A 153 1.85 -10.96 -13.83
N TYR A 154 2.91 -10.56 -13.11
CA TYR A 154 2.80 -9.62 -12.00
C TYR A 154 2.37 -8.22 -12.45
N VAL A 155 2.97 -7.72 -13.52
CA VAL A 155 2.66 -6.41 -14.11
C VAL A 155 1.19 -6.38 -14.59
N ARG A 156 0.75 -7.48 -15.21
CA ARG A 156 -0.64 -7.63 -15.64
C ARG A 156 -1.60 -7.66 -14.46
N MET A 157 -1.32 -8.46 -13.42
CA MET A 157 -2.15 -8.50 -12.21
C MET A 157 -2.33 -7.11 -11.57
N LYS A 158 -1.25 -6.31 -11.49
CA LYS A 158 -1.35 -4.94 -10.98
C LYS A 158 -2.21 -4.06 -11.89
N GLY A 159 -2.07 -4.21 -13.20
CA GLY A 159 -2.94 -3.53 -14.18
C GLY A 159 -4.41 -3.93 -14.05
N ASP A 160 -4.70 -5.21 -13.85
CA ASP A 160 -6.07 -5.71 -13.64
C ASP A 160 -6.69 -5.09 -12.38
N ILE A 161 -5.95 -5.05 -11.25
CA ILE A 161 -6.41 -4.38 -10.02
C ILE A 161 -6.76 -2.91 -10.28
N GLU A 162 -5.87 -2.18 -10.97
CA GLU A 162 -6.11 -0.76 -11.27
C GLU A 162 -7.37 -0.54 -12.12
N GLU A 163 -7.59 -1.34 -13.15
CA GLU A 163 -8.75 -1.21 -14.01
C GLU A 163 -10.05 -1.54 -13.24
N ASP A 164 -10.04 -2.62 -12.46
CA ASP A 164 -11.22 -3.02 -11.70
C ASP A 164 -11.60 -1.99 -10.63
N VAL A 165 -10.62 -1.39 -9.93
CA VAL A 165 -10.92 -0.36 -8.94
C VAL A 165 -11.38 0.96 -9.58
N LYS A 166 -10.85 1.34 -10.76
CA LYS A 166 -11.34 2.48 -11.54
C LYS A 166 -12.81 2.29 -11.95
N ALA A 167 -13.18 1.07 -12.34
CA ALA A 167 -14.53 0.73 -12.76
C ALA A 167 -15.57 0.84 -11.64
N LEU A 168 -15.17 0.84 -10.36
CA LEU A 168 -16.08 1.02 -9.23
C LEU A 168 -16.68 2.42 -9.15
N GLY A 169 -16.03 3.45 -9.71
CA GLY A 169 -16.59 4.78 -9.86
C GLY A 169 -16.59 5.64 -8.61
N PHE A 170 -15.58 5.51 -7.74
CA PHE A 170 -15.35 6.47 -6.64
C PHE A 170 -15.39 7.91 -7.14
N ASP A 171 -15.71 8.86 -6.26
CA ASP A 171 -15.60 10.28 -6.59
C ASP A 171 -14.20 10.58 -7.12
N ARG A 172 -13.17 10.02 -6.46
CA ARG A 172 -11.77 10.08 -6.89
C ARG A 172 -11.02 8.79 -6.59
N THR A 173 -10.23 8.34 -7.55
CA THR A 173 -9.30 7.22 -7.40
C THR A 173 -7.88 7.72 -7.55
N VAL A 174 -7.06 7.54 -6.53
CA VAL A 174 -5.63 7.87 -6.54
C VAL A 174 -4.82 6.59 -6.67
N ILE A 175 -3.94 6.52 -7.65
CA ILE A 175 -3.10 5.35 -7.91
C ILE A 175 -1.64 5.77 -7.81
N LEU A 176 -0.92 5.22 -6.86
CA LEU A 176 0.53 5.39 -6.76
C LEU A 176 1.22 4.21 -7.42
N ARG A 177 2.07 4.50 -8.39
CA ARG A 177 2.93 3.51 -9.08
C ARG A 177 4.38 3.70 -8.67
N PRO A 178 4.76 3.31 -7.45
CA PRO A 178 6.14 3.41 -7.02
C PRO A 178 7.04 2.53 -7.88
N GLY A 179 8.26 2.99 -8.11
CA GLY A 179 9.34 2.20 -8.68
C GLY A 179 9.81 1.11 -7.72
N LEU A 180 11.02 0.60 -7.89
CA LEU A 180 11.61 -0.34 -6.92
C LEU A 180 11.75 0.37 -5.56
N ILE A 181 11.08 -0.17 -4.55
CA ILE A 181 11.19 0.34 -3.18
C ILE A 181 12.57 0.00 -2.66
N SER A 182 13.38 1.02 -2.38
CA SER A 182 14.66 0.83 -1.70
C SER A 182 14.41 0.60 -0.21
N GLY A 183 14.25 -0.67 0.13
CA GLY A 183 14.38 -1.15 1.49
C GLY A 183 15.47 -2.20 1.52
N THR A 184 16.23 -2.31 2.60
CA THR A 184 17.24 -3.36 2.80
C THR A 184 16.58 -4.73 2.78
N ARG A 185 16.28 -5.26 1.59
CA ARG A 185 15.91 -6.67 1.41
C ARG A 185 17.18 -7.49 1.35
N GLU A 186 17.51 -8.18 2.42
CA GLU A 186 18.61 -9.17 2.47
C GLU A 186 18.25 -10.51 1.83
N GLU A 187 17.21 -10.61 1.04
CA GLU A 187 16.98 -11.80 0.21
C GLU A 187 17.33 -11.51 -1.23
N SER A 188 18.60 -11.73 -1.56
CA SER A 188 19.13 -11.68 -2.92
C SER A 188 18.59 -12.83 -3.77
N ARG A 189 17.55 -12.56 -4.55
CA ARG A 189 17.24 -13.40 -5.69
C ARG A 189 18.27 -13.11 -6.79
N PRO A 190 18.84 -14.12 -7.48
CA PRO A 190 19.95 -13.90 -8.42
C PRO A 190 19.64 -12.90 -9.55
N LEU A 191 18.41 -12.82 -10.01
CA LEU A 191 17.99 -11.87 -11.05
C LEU A 191 17.89 -10.43 -10.52
N GLU A 192 17.39 -10.25 -9.29
CA GLU A 192 17.32 -8.94 -8.62
C GLU A 192 18.72 -8.43 -8.25
N ALA A 193 19.65 -9.34 -7.89
CA ALA A 193 21.04 -8.98 -7.64
C ALA A 193 21.74 -8.46 -8.91
N THR A 194 21.45 -9.03 -10.08
CA THR A 194 21.99 -8.57 -11.36
C THR A 194 21.45 -7.18 -11.73
N ILE A 195 20.15 -6.96 -11.59
CA ILE A 195 19.53 -5.66 -11.85
C ILE A 195 20.00 -4.61 -10.84
N ARG A 196 20.16 -4.97 -9.55
CA ARG A 196 20.72 -4.09 -8.51
C ARG A 196 22.18 -3.74 -8.75
N SER A 197 22.99 -4.68 -9.23
CA SER A 197 24.38 -4.42 -9.55
C SER A 197 24.52 -3.42 -10.71
N ILE A 198 23.68 -3.55 -11.74
CA ILE A 198 23.65 -2.62 -12.86
C ILE A 198 23.16 -1.24 -12.40
N ALA A 199 22.09 -1.20 -11.59
CA ALA A 199 21.58 0.06 -11.03
C ALA A 199 22.52 0.71 -10.01
N GLY A 200 23.20 -0.08 -9.18
CA GLY A 200 24.22 0.39 -8.25
C GLY A 200 25.44 0.99 -8.98
N TRP A 201 25.79 0.43 -10.12
CA TRP A 201 26.87 0.96 -10.97
C TRP A 201 26.44 2.23 -11.72
N ALA A 202 25.24 2.25 -12.29
CA ALA A 202 24.66 3.43 -12.92
C ALA A 202 24.38 4.57 -11.90
N GLY A 203 23.98 4.24 -10.67
CA GLY A 203 23.74 5.21 -9.60
C GLY A 203 25.00 5.88 -9.04
N LYS A 204 26.18 5.27 -9.22
CA LYS A 204 27.46 5.91 -8.90
C LYS A 204 27.85 6.96 -9.94
N LEU A 205 27.29 6.91 -11.14
CA LEU A 205 27.57 7.90 -12.19
C LEU A 205 26.67 9.15 -12.10
N HIS A 206 25.43 9.02 -11.57
CA HIS A 206 24.51 10.17 -11.40
C HIS A 206 23.54 9.90 -10.26
N SER A 207 23.56 10.72 -9.22
CA SER A 207 22.60 10.67 -8.08
C SER A 207 21.13 10.81 -8.53
N GLY A 208 20.87 11.56 -9.59
CA GLY A 208 19.53 11.75 -10.16
C GLY A 208 18.91 10.50 -10.82
N LEU A 209 19.70 9.50 -11.19
CA LEU A 209 19.21 8.22 -11.73
C LEU A 209 18.70 7.28 -10.62
N LYS A 210 19.19 7.44 -9.40
CA LYS A 210 18.82 6.64 -8.24
C LYS A 210 17.42 7.03 -7.74
N ASP A 211 17.10 8.31 -7.73
CA ASP A 211 15.85 8.86 -7.21
C ASP A 211 14.63 8.56 -8.10
N GLY A 212 14.83 8.37 -9.39
CA GLY A 212 13.76 8.01 -10.32
C GLY A 212 13.38 6.52 -10.31
N TRP A 213 14.21 5.65 -9.68
CA TRP A 213 14.09 4.21 -9.80
C TRP A 213 13.88 3.47 -8.47
N ALA A 214 14.48 3.95 -7.39
CA ALA A 214 14.34 3.39 -6.06
C ALA A 214 13.77 4.45 -5.10
N GLN A 215 12.69 4.14 -4.43
CA GLN A 215 11.97 5.07 -3.56
C GLN A 215 11.95 4.58 -2.11
N ASP A 216 12.12 5.50 -1.16
CA ASP A 216 11.99 5.20 0.25
C ASP A 216 10.52 4.99 0.65
N ALA A 217 10.28 4.02 1.50
CA ALA A 217 8.93 3.67 1.96
C ALA A 217 8.22 4.84 2.67
N ASP A 218 8.98 5.69 3.38
CA ASP A 218 8.44 6.89 4.04
C ASP A 218 7.96 7.92 3.02
N VAL A 219 8.71 8.13 1.92
CA VAL A 219 8.34 9.07 0.85
C VAL A 219 7.05 8.62 0.15
N ILE A 220 6.94 7.31 -0.16
CA ILE A 220 5.73 6.77 -0.76
C ILE A 220 4.54 6.90 0.20
N ALA A 221 4.75 6.62 1.49
CA ALA A 221 3.70 6.74 2.50
C ALA A 221 3.19 8.18 2.65
N GLN A 222 4.10 9.15 2.71
CA GLN A 222 3.73 10.56 2.75
C GLN A 222 3.00 10.98 1.48
N ALA A 223 3.46 10.57 0.31
CA ALA A 223 2.79 10.84 -0.96
C ALA A 223 1.37 10.27 -0.98
N ALA A 224 1.17 9.03 -0.51
CA ALA A 224 -0.15 8.40 -0.45
C ALA A 224 -1.13 9.16 0.45
N VAL A 225 -0.67 9.54 1.64
CA VAL A 225 -1.50 10.31 2.59
C VAL A 225 -1.84 11.68 2.03
N ARG A 226 -0.87 12.42 1.50
CA ARG A 226 -1.09 13.74 0.92
C ARG A 226 -2.00 13.70 -0.30
N ALA A 227 -1.75 12.77 -1.22
CA ALA A 227 -2.59 12.60 -2.41
C ALA A 227 -4.04 12.25 -2.04
N GLY A 228 -4.23 11.37 -1.05
CA GLY A 228 -5.55 11.03 -0.54
C GLY A 228 -6.29 12.22 0.07
N LEU A 229 -5.60 13.05 0.88
CA LEU A 229 -6.17 14.26 1.49
C LEU A 229 -6.47 15.33 0.43
N LYS A 230 -5.54 15.62 -0.48
CA LYS A 230 -5.76 16.55 -1.59
C LYS A 230 -6.95 16.10 -2.46
N ALA A 231 -7.03 14.83 -2.79
CA ALA A 231 -8.15 14.28 -3.53
C ALA A 231 -9.48 14.41 -2.75
N PHE A 232 -9.47 14.24 -1.44
CA PHE A 232 -10.66 14.40 -0.60
C PHE A 232 -11.15 15.87 -0.56
N GLU A 233 -10.22 16.82 -0.55
CA GLU A 233 -10.49 18.25 -0.58
C GLU A 233 -10.83 18.77 -1.99
N GLY A 234 -10.58 17.97 -3.04
CA GLY A 234 -10.80 18.38 -4.42
C GLY A 234 -9.61 19.10 -5.06
N ASP A 235 -8.48 19.16 -4.36
CA ASP A 235 -7.22 19.73 -4.84
C ASP A 235 -6.42 18.68 -5.62
N VAL A 236 -6.79 18.45 -6.86
CA VAL A 236 -6.13 17.52 -7.78
C VAL A 236 -5.71 18.23 -9.07
N PRO A 237 -4.66 17.76 -9.76
CA PRO A 237 -4.26 18.35 -11.03
C PRO A 237 -5.39 18.30 -12.07
N ALA A 238 -5.45 19.33 -12.92
CA ALA A 238 -6.39 19.39 -14.03
C ALA A 238 -6.27 18.13 -14.91
N GLY A 239 -7.40 17.54 -15.28
CA GLY A 239 -7.48 16.28 -16.03
C GLY A 239 -7.34 15.03 -15.15
N SER A 240 -7.23 15.18 -13.82
CA SER A 240 -7.14 14.07 -12.86
C SER A 240 -8.33 14.00 -11.91
N GLU A 241 -9.44 14.63 -12.27
CA GLU A 241 -10.61 14.82 -11.39
C GLU A 241 -11.23 13.50 -10.94
N LYS A 242 -11.17 12.47 -11.79
CA LYS A 242 -11.69 11.11 -11.48
C LYS A 242 -10.58 10.14 -11.09
N VAL A 243 -9.47 10.17 -11.83
CA VAL A 243 -8.35 9.25 -11.61
C VAL A 243 -7.04 10.04 -11.62
N TRP A 244 -6.37 10.05 -10.50
CA TRP A 244 -5.05 10.66 -10.35
C TRP A 244 -3.98 9.57 -10.19
N THR A 245 -3.18 9.38 -11.24
CA THR A 245 -2.07 8.43 -11.21
C THR A 245 -0.77 9.19 -10.97
N LEU A 246 -0.04 8.79 -9.93
CA LEU A 246 1.27 9.31 -9.58
C LEU A 246 2.35 8.29 -9.96
N GLU A 247 3.25 8.68 -10.84
CA GLU A 247 4.43 7.90 -11.19
C GLU A 247 5.63 8.26 -10.28
N GLY A 248 6.75 7.57 -10.45
CA GLY A 248 7.90 7.68 -9.57
C GLY A 248 8.32 9.11 -9.19
N ARG A 249 8.39 10.04 -10.16
CA ARG A 249 8.78 11.44 -9.91
C ARG A 249 7.73 12.21 -9.13
N ASP A 250 6.47 11.98 -9.44
CA ASP A 250 5.35 12.65 -8.78
C ASP A 250 5.26 12.22 -7.31
N ILE A 251 5.48 10.92 -7.06
CA ILE A 251 5.52 10.35 -5.70
C ILE A 251 6.66 10.99 -4.90
N ILE A 252 7.86 11.14 -5.49
CA ILE A 252 9.00 11.77 -4.82
C ILE A 252 8.71 13.24 -4.53
N ALA A 253 8.20 13.98 -5.52
CA ALA A 253 7.87 15.40 -5.36
C ALA A 253 6.85 15.59 -4.23
N LEU A 254 5.71 14.90 -4.32
CA LEU A 254 4.63 15.01 -3.33
C LEU A 254 5.05 14.49 -1.95
N GLY A 255 5.83 13.40 -1.89
CA GLY A 255 6.29 12.81 -0.63
C GLY A 255 7.32 13.65 0.11
N LYS A 256 8.09 14.48 -0.61
CA LYS A 256 9.11 15.37 -0.03
C LYS A 256 8.61 16.81 0.21
N GLU A 257 7.39 17.16 -0.19
CA GLU A 257 6.82 18.46 0.14
C GLU A 257 6.90 18.70 1.66
N ALA A 258 7.32 19.90 2.08
CA ALA A 258 7.26 20.28 3.48
C ALA A 258 5.78 20.28 3.92
N SER A 259 5.49 19.75 5.10
CA SER A 259 4.16 19.91 5.68
C SER A 259 3.94 21.41 5.85
N SER A 260 2.99 21.97 5.10
CA SER A 260 2.58 23.35 5.34
C SER A 260 2.07 23.43 6.77
N SER A 261 2.80 24.13 7.60
CA SER A 261 2.52 24.36 9.02
C SER A 261 1.26 25.17 9.22
#